data_bb4b59a8d6497987afb392df32c91415
#
_entry.id   bb4b59a8d6497987afb392df32c91415
#
_cell.length_a   1.000
_cell.length_b   1.000
_cell.length_c   1.000
_cell.angle_alpha   90.00
_cell.angle_beta   90.00
_cell.angle_gamma   90.00
#
_symmetry.space_group_name_H-M   'P 1'
#
loop_
_entity.id
_entity.type
_entity.pdbx_description
1 polymer ?
#
loop_
_entity_poly.entity_id
_entity_poly.type
_entity_poly.pdbx_seq_one_letter_code
_entity_poly.pdbx_strand_id
1 'polypeptide(L)'
;MKIGELAKHSCIAASTIRYYESIGLLPHGTRNNNGYRQYDKASVEQLKMIKFAQSLGFSLEEIPSLRKPNEELDHNAIIERLTQKQHEANALIEQLQRKSERIGNLITLLNASWSNGECIGDEKINELLNEVEY
;
A
#
# COMPACT_ATOMS: atom_id res chain seq x y z
N MET A 1 13.35 8.18 -25.04
CA MET A 1 12.20 7.35 -25.46
C MET A 1 10.90 8.14 -25.33
N LYS A 2 9.90 7.76 -26.07
CA LYS A 2 8.55 8.34 -25.96
C LYS A 2 7.80 7.72 -24.77
N ILE A 3 6.71 8.36 -24.38
CA ILE A 3 5.92 7.93 -23.21
C ILE A 3 5.41 6.49 -23.32
N GLY A 4 5.09 6.03 -24.54
CA GLY A 4 4.66 4.65 -24.75
C GLY A 4 5.75 3.62 -24.46
N GLU A 5 6.98 3.92 -24.80
CA GLU A 5 8.14 3.09 -24.46
C GLU A 5 8.43 3.12 -22.97
N LEU A 6 8.34 4.32 -22.36
CA LEU A 6 8.50 4.49 -20.92
C LEU A 6 7.46 3.67 -20.16
N ALA A 7 6.21 3.66 -20.61
CA ALA A 7 5.14 2.87 -20.04
C ALA A 7 5.45 1.37 -20.08
N LYS A 8 5.99 0.89 -21.21
CA LYS A 8 6.39 -0.52 -21.35
C LYS A 8 7.54 -0.89 -20.41
N HIS A 9 8.58 -0.06 -20.35
CA HIS A 9 9.76 -0.34 -19.51
C HIS A 9 9.45 -0.27 -18.02
N SER A 10 8.56 0.62 -17.61
CA SER A 10 8.20 0.80 -16.21
C SER A 10 7.03 -0.07 -15.74
N CYS A 11 6.29 -0.65 -16.67
CA CYS A 11 5.03 -1.37 -16.41
C CYS A 11 3.98 -0.47 -15.75
N ILE A 12 4.01 0.83 -16.07
CA ILE A 12 3.06 1.84 -15.57
C ILE A 12 2.36 2.44 -16.79
N ALA A 13 1.03 2.58 -16.69
CA ALA A 13 0.24 3.14 -17.79
C ALA A 13 0.66 4.58 -18.10
N ALA A 14 0.62 4.96 -19.38
CA ALA A 14 0.98 6.30 -19.83
C ALA A 14 0.14 7.39 -19.13
N SER A 15 -1.14 7.13 -18.89
CA SER A 15 -2.01 8.06 -18.15
C SER A 15 -1.54 8.29 -16.71
N THR A 16 -1.05 7.25 -16.06
CA THR A 16 -0.49 7.34 -14.70
C THR A 16 0.81 8.13 -14.71
N ILE A 17 1.66 7.94 -15.71
CA ILE A 17 2.90 8.70 -15.87
C ILE A 17 2.59 10.19 -16.02
N ARG A 18 1.61 10.55 -16.84
CA ARG A 18 1.17 11.94 -17.00
C ARG A 18 0.64 12.52 -15.71
N TYR A 19 -0.09 11.73 -14.93
CA TYR A 19 -0.57 12.15 -13.62
C TYR A 19 0.60 12.45 -12.67
N TYR A 20 1.60 11.57 -12.61
CA TYR A 20 2.77 11.78 -11.77
C TYR A 20 3.54 13.05 -12.17
N GLU A 21 3.63 13.34 -13.47
CA GLU A 21 4.22 14.60 -13.94
C GLU A 21 3.40 15.80 -13.46
N SER A 22 2.06 15.69 -13.55
CA SER A 22 1.16 16.80 -13.19
C SER A 22 1.21 17.17 -11.71
N ILE A 23 1.49 16.21 -10.83
CA ILE A 23 1.62 16.47 -9.39
C ILE A 23 3.06 16.73 -8.94
N GLY A 24 4.00 16.80 -9.89
CA GLY A 24 5.40 17.09 -9.58
C GLY A 24 6.20 15.93 -9.04
N LEU A 25 5.67 14.72 -9.08
CA LEU A 25 6.34 13.52 -8.58
C LEU A 25 7.42 13.01 -9.54
N LEU A 26 7.22 13.25 -10.82
CA LEU A 26 8.13 12.91 -11.89
C LEU A 26 8.44 14.18 -12.70
N PRO A 27 9.71 14.49 -13.04
CA PRO A 27 10.02 15.59 -13.91
C PRO A 27 9.38 15.42 -15.30
N HIS A 28 8.91 16.51 -15.88
CA HIS A 28 8.41 16.47 -17.24
C HIS A 28 9.52 16.08 -18.22
N GLY A 29 9.18 15.22 -19.18
CA GLY A 29 10.10 14.88 -20.24
C GLY A 29 10.46 16.12 -21.07
N THR A 30 11.66 16.15 -21.64
CA THR A 30 12.06 17.20 -22.57
C THR A 30 11.36 16.98 -23.92
N ARG A 31 10.94 18.08 -24.56
CA ARG A 31 10.33 18.00 -25.89
C ARG A 31 11.40 18.00 -26.96
N ASN A 32 11.27 17.10 -27.93
CA ASN A 32 12.14 17.12 -29.12
C ASN A 32 11.67 18.17 -30.14
N ASN A 33 12.36 18.27 -31.25
CA ASN A 33 12.04 19.25 -32.32
C ASN A 33 10.65 19.05 -32.93
N ASN A 34 10.05 17.88 -32.79
CA ASN A 34 8.71 17.56 -33.30
C ASN A 34 7.60 17.80 -32.24
N GLY A 35 7.95 18.37 -31.10
CA GLY A 35 6.99 18.66 -30.03
C GLY A 35 6.62 17.47 -29.16
N TYR A 36 7.19 16.29 -29.36
CA TYR A 36 6.95 15.10 -28.54
C TYR A 36 7.86 15.11 -27.33
N ARG A 37 7.34 14.63 -26.19
CA ARG A 37 8.12 14.47 -24.97
C ARG A 37 9.07 13.30 -25.10
N GLN A 38 10.30 13.51 -24.64
CA GLN A 38 11.35 12.49 -24.59
C GLN A 38 11.69 12.19 -23.12
N TYR A 39 11.88 10.92 -22.83
CA TYR A 39 12.23 10.43 -21.52
C TYR A 39 13.52 9.62 -21.61
N ASP A 40 14.27 9.58 -20.51
CA ASP A 40 15.54 8.85 -20.44
C ASP A 40 15.45 7.70 -19.43
N LYS A 41 16.57 7.01 -19.22
CA LYS A 41 16.66 5.91 -18.27
C LYS A 41 16.40 6.37 -16.82
N ALA A 42 16.74 7.60 -16.49
CA ALA A 42 16.48 8.15 -15.16
C ALA A 42 14.98 8.19 -14.85
N SER A 43 14.15 8.48 -15.85
CA SER A 43 12.70 8.42 -15.71
C SER A 43 12.21 7.02 -15.38
N VAL A 44 12.77 5.99 -16.02
CA VAL A 44 12.44 4.58 -15.72
C VAL A 44 12.77 4.24 -14.27
N GLU A 45 13.97 4.62 -13.81
CA GLU A 45 14.42 4.36 -12.44
C GLU A 45 13.54 5.07 -11.41
N GLN A 46 13.16 6.32 -11.68
CA GLN A 46 12.27 7.08 -10.81
C GLN A 46 10.88 6.42 -10.72
N LEU A 47 10.33 5.98 -11.84
CA LEU A 47 9.03 5.29 -11.84
C LEU A 47 9.08 3.96 -11.08
N LYS A 48 10.16 3.22 -11.23
CA LYS A 48 10.37 1.97 -10.46
C LYS A 48 10.46 2.25 -8.96
N MET A 49 11.13 3.32 -8.57
CA MET A 49 11.24 3.73 -7.17
C MET A 49 9.89 4.12 -6.59
N ILE A 50 9.08 4.87 -7.35
CA ILE A 50 7.71 5.24 -6.94
C ILE A 50 6.87 3.99 -6.73
N LYS A 51 6.91 3.06 -7.67
CA LYS A 51 6.15 1.80 -7.59
C LYS A 51 6.59 0.97 -6.40
N PHE A 52 7.90 0.89 -6.16
CA PHE A 52 8.44 0.17 -5.00
C PHE A 52 7.96 0.80 -3.68
N ALA A 53 8.05 2.13 -3.56
CA ALA A 53 7.59 2.83 -2.36
C ALA A 53 6.09 2.58 -2.10
N GLN A 54 5.27 2.62 -3.15
CA GLN A 54 3.84 2.31 -3.02
C GLN A 54 3.60 0.88 -2.56
N SER A 55 4.42 -0.08 -3.01
CA SER A 55 4.31 -1.47 -2.57
C SER A 55 4.59 -1.65 -1.08
N LEU A 56 5.34 -0.75 -0.47
CA LEU A 56 5.61 -0.73 0.97
C LEU A 56 4.55 0.03 1.77
N GLY A 57 3.53 0.57 1.10
CA GLY A 57 2.45 1.29 1.76
C GLY A 57 2.61 2.81 1.78
N PHE A 58 3.60 3.37 1.09
CA PHE A 58 3.71 4.82 0.96
C PHE A 58 2.67 5.37 0.00
N SER A 59 2.00 6.45 0.40
CA SER A 59 1.12 7.19 -0.49
C SER A 59 1.94 8.08 -1.42
N LEU A 60 1.36 8.51 -2.52
CA LEU A 60 2.01 9.46 -3.44
C LEU A 60 2.38 10.78 -2.76
N GLU A 61 1.60 11.18 -1.76
CA GLU A 61 1.85 12.42 -0.99
C GLU A 61 3.06 12.28 -0.07
N GLU A 62 3.32 11.08 0.45
CA GLU A 62 4.46 10.82 1.33
C GLU A 62 5.80 10.75 0.59
N ILE A 63 5.79 10.33 -0.68
CA ILE A 63 7.01 10.07 -1.44
C ILE A 63 7.93 11.30 -1.55
N PRO A 64 7.43 12.51 -1.86
CA PRO A 64 8.29 13.68 -1.92
C PRO A 64 9.03 13.99 -0.61
N SER A 65 8.43 13.65 0.54
CA SER A 65 9.05 13.88 1.85
C SER A 65 10.27 12.99 2.13
N LEU A 66 10.50 11.97 1.29
CA LEU A 66 11.66 11.09 1.40
C LEU A 66 12.92 11.68 0.77
N ARG A 67 12.80 12.86 0.15
CA ARG A 67 13.92 13.57 -0.47
C ARG A 67 14.18 14.88 0.26
N LYS A 68 15.45 15.25 0.32
CA LYS A 68 15.87 16.55 0.80
C LYS A 68 15.58 17.63 -0.26
N PRO A 69 15.61 18.95 0.10
CA PRO A 69 15.41 20.02 -0.88
C PRO A 69 16.37 19.98 -2.06
N ASN A 70 17.57 19.39 -1.90
CA ASN A 70 18.56 19.22 -2.96
C ASN A 70 18.34 17.97 -3.82
N GLU A 71 17.19 17.34 -3.72
CA GLU A 71 16.80 16.11 -4.44
C GLU A 71 17.53 14.83 -4.00
N GLU A 72 18.43 14.88 -3.03
CA GLU A 72 19.04 13.71 -2.45
C GLU A 72 18.05 12.97 -1.54
N LEU A 73 18.21 11.64 -1.43
CA LEU A 73 17.41 10.84 -0.52
C LEU A 73 17.71 11.22 0.93
N ASP A 74 16.67 11.45 1.70
CA ASP A 74 16.79 11.72 3.14
C ASP A 74 16.79 10.39 3.90
N HIS A 75 17.97 9.87 4.18
CA HIS A 75 18.15 8.56 4.82
C HIS A 75 17.43 8.48 6.17
N ASN A 76 17.51 9.52 6.99
CA ASN A 76 16.87 9.52 8.30
C ASN A 76 15.34 9.50 8.18
N ALA A 77 14.79 10.30 7.28
CA ALA A 77 13.35 10.33 7.03
C ALA A 77 12.86 8.98 6.49
N ILE A 78 13.62 8.36 5.60
CA ILE A 78 13.28 7.04 5.05
C ILE A 78 13.23 5.99 6.16
N ILE A 79 14.25 5.91 7.00
CA ILE A 79 14.32 4.94 8.10
C ILE A 79 13.16 5.16 9.07
N GLU A 80 12.89 6.40 9.44
CA GLU A 80 11.78 6.74 10.34
C GLU A 80 10.44 6.28 9.77
N ARG A 81 10.19 6.58 8.48
CA ARG A 81 8.95 6.20 7.81
C ARG A 81 8.81 4.69 7.66
N LEU A 82 9.89 4.00 7.30
CA LEU A 82 9.89 2.54 7.19
C LEU A 82 9.61 1.88 8.55
N THR A 83 10.22 2.39 9.62
CA THR A 83 9.99 1.89 10.97
C THR A 83 8.53 2.04 11.37
N GLN A 84 7.92 3.19 11.09
CA GLN A 84 6.51 3.43 11.35
C GLN A 84 5.61 2.49 10.54
N LYS A 85 5.91 2.28 9.26
CA LYS A 85 5.17 1.34 8.40
C LYS A 85 5.25 -0.09 8.94
N GLN A 86 6.39 -0.51 9.45
CA GLN A 86 6.56 -1.82 10.07
C GLN A 86 5.71 -1.96 11.33
N HIS A 87 5.66 -0.94 12.19
CA HIS A 87 4.80 -0.94 13.38
C HIS A 87 3.32 -1.06 13.01
N GLU A 88 2.88 -0.32 12.01
CA GLU A 88 1.50 -0.39 11.51
C GLU A 88 1.17 -1.78 10.97
N ALA A 89 2.08 -2.38 10.21
CA ALA A 89 1.90 -3.72 9.66
C ALA A 89 1.82 -4.77 10.78
N ASN A 90 2.68 -4.68 11.78
CA ASN A 90 2.67 -5.59 12.92
C ASN A 90 1.39 -5.48 13.73
N ALA A 91 0.88 -4.26 13.93
CA ALA A 91 -0.41 -4.04 14.61
C ALA A 91 -1.57 -4.69 13.82
N LEU A 92 -1.54 -4.56 12.50
CA LEU A 92 -2.54 -5.19 11.65
C LEU A 92 -2.47 -6.72 11.70
N ILE A 93 -1.27 -7.29 11.72
CA ILE A 93 -1.06 -8.74 11.89
C ILE A 93 -1.70 -9.21 13.20
N GLU A 94 -1.46 -8.52 14.30
CA GLU A 94 -2.06 -8.87 15.60
C GLU A 94 -3.58 -8.81 15.57
N GLN A 95 -4.15 -7.77 14.94
CA GLN A 95 -5.60 -7.66 14.78
C GLN A 95 -6.18 -8.83 13.99
N LEU A 96 -5.51 -9.21 12.90
CA LEU A 96 -5.94 -10.33 12.06
C LEU A 96 -5.83 -11.66 12.81
N GLN A 97 -4.78 -11.86 13.61
CA GLN A 97 -4.62 -13.04 14.45
C GLN A 97 -5.75 -13.16 15.46
N ARG A 98 -6.08 -12.08 16.17
CA ARG A 98 -7.21 -12.08 17.12
C ARG A 98 -8.53 -12.39 16.43
N LYS A 99 -8.77 -11.78 15.27
CA LYS A 99 -9.98 -12.06 14.48
C LYS A 99 -10.06 -13.51 14.08
N SER A 100 -8.96 -14.10 13.60
CA SER A 100 -8.88 -15.51 13.20
C SER A 100 -9.18 -16.44 14.36
N GLU A 101 -8.64 -16.15 15.55
CA GLU A 101 -8.90 -16.94 16.76
C GLU A 101 -10.37 -16.89 17.16
N ARG A 102 -10.98 -15.70 17.12
CA ARG A 102 -12.42 -15.56 17.42
C ARG A 102 -13.29 -16.35 16.44
N ILE A 103 -12.97 -16.28 15.17
CA ILE A 103 -13.69 -17.03 14.13
C ILE A 103 -13.52 -18.52 14.38
N GLY A 104 -12.30 -18.99 14.68
CA GLY A 104 -12.02 -20.40 14.97
C GLY A 104 -12.79 -20.88 16.20
N ASN A 105 -12.83 -20.11 17.26
CA ASN A 105 -13.59 -20.42 18.46
C ASN A 105 -15.10 -20.52 18.19
N LEU A 106 -15.62 -19.61 17.36
CA LEU A 106 -17.02 -19.64 16.97
C LEU A 106 -17.35 -20.87 16.12
N ILE A 107 -16.48 -21.22 15.19
CA ILE A 107 -16.65 -22.44 14.39
C ILE A 107 -16.72 -23.67 15.29
N THR A 108 -15.81 -23.78 16.25
CA THR A 108 -15.80 -24.90 17.21
C THR A 108 -17.09 -24.95 18.02
N LEU A 109 -17.56 -23.80 18.51
CA LEU A 109 -18.79 -23.70 19.28
C LEU A 109 -20.02 -24.10 18.46
N LEU A 110 -20.12 -23.60 17.24
CA LEU A 110 -21.24 -23.92 16.33
C LEU A 110 -21.27 -25.40 15.95
N ASN A 111 -20.12 -25.99 15.65
CA ASN A 111 -20.02 -27.40 15.32
C ASN A 111 -20.46 -28.26 16.49
N ALA A 112 -20.06 -27.95 17.71
CA ALA A 112 -20.47 -28.66 18.90
C ALA A 112 -21.97 -28.57 19.13
N SER A 113 -22.54 -27.38 19.05
CA SER A 113 -23.99 -27.14 19.24
C SER A 113 -24.82 -27.80 18.17
N TRP A 114 -24.46 -27.68 16.91
CA TRP A 114 -25.21 -28.23 15.79
C TRP A 114 -25.09 -29.76 15.70
N SER A 115 -23.94 -30.34 16.06
CA SER A 115 -23.75 -31.79 16.13
C SER A 115 -24.65 -32.41 17.18
N ASN A 116 -24.96 -31.67 18.26
CA ASN A 116 -25.89 -32.11 19.32
C ASN A 116 -27.35 -31.75 19.01
N GLY A 117 -27.65 -31.16 17.86
CA GLY A 117 -28.98 -30.70 17.47
C GLY A 117 -29.47 -29.48 18.21
N GLU A 118 -28.59 -28.76 18.87
CA GLU A 118 -28.90 -27.55 19.61
C GLU A 118 -28.57 -26.30 18.79
N CYS A 119 -29.39 -25.25 18.96
CA CYS A 119 -29.08 -23.91 18.44
C CYS A 119 -28.37 -23.11 19.53
N ILE A 120 -27.50 -22.17 19.11
CA ILE A 120 -26.90 -21.23 20.06
C ILE A 120 -28.00 -20.31 20.61
N GLY A 121 -28.10 -20.22 21.93
CA GLY A 121 -29.04 -19.34 22.59
C GLY A 121 -28.64 -17.86 22.49
N ASP A 122 -29.63 -16.97 22.67
CA ASP A 122 -29.42 -15.50 22.60
C ASP A 122 -28.40 -15.01 23.62
N GLU A 123 -28.36 -15.62 24.81
CA GLU A 123 -27.36 -15.27 25.84
C GLU A 123 -25.94 -15.49 25.36
N LYS A 124 -25.69 -16.62 24.69
CA LYS A 124 -24.37 -16.92 24.16
C LYS A 124 -23.97 -15.98 23.03
N ILE A 125 -24.91 -15.63 22.16
CA ILE A 125 -24.71 -14.66 21.11
C ILE A 125 -24.37 -13.29 21.70
N ASN A 126 -25.08 -12.87 22.75
CA ASN A 126 -24.83 -11.60 23.44
C ASN A 126 -23.44 -11.59 24.11
N GLU A 127 -23.01 -12.68 24.72
CA GLU A 127 -21.65 -12.81 25.27
C GLU A 127 -20.61 -12.61 24.17
N LEU A 128 -20.77 -13.24 23.02
CA LEU A 128 -19.87 -13.12 21.88
C LEU A 128 -19.83 -11.70 21.33
N LEU A 129 -20.98 -11.01 21.27
CA LEU A 129 -21.07 -9.63 20.83
C LEU A 129 -20.35 -8.67 21.78
N ASN A 130 -20.37 -8.94 23.09
CA ASN A 130 -19.69 -8.13 24.11
C ASN A 130 -18.16 -8.31 24.08
N GLU A 131 -17.65 -9.38 23.52
CA GLU A 131 -16.20 -9.63 23.36
C GLU A 131 -15.60 -8.91 22.15
N VAL A 132 -16.43 -8.27 21.31
CA VAL A 132 -15.94 -7.58 20.12
C VAL A 132 -15.23 -6.28 20.53
N GLU A 133 -13.96 -6.16 20.21
CA GLU A 133 -13.20 -4.94 20.33
C GLU A 133 -13.36 -4.10 19.04
N TYR A 134 -13.69 -2.85 19.22
CA TYR A 134 -13.81 -1.91 18.09
C TYR A 134 -12.50 -1.18 17.82
#